data_e25cd0fe98ad19d0c2b050d5f1cb0e48
#
_entry.id   e25cd0fe98ad19d0c2b050d5f1cb0e48
#
_cell.length_a   1.000
_cell.length_b   1.000
_cell.length_c   1.000
_cell.angle_alpha   90.00
_cell.angle_beta   90.00
_cell.angle_gamma   90.00
#
_symmetry.space_group_name_H-M   'P 1'
#
loop_
_entity.id
_entity.type
_entity.pdbx_description
1 polymer ?
#
loop_
_entity_poly.entity_id
_entity_poly.type
_entity_poly.pdbx_seq_one_letter_code
_entity_poly.pdbx_strand_id
1 'polypeptide(L)'
;MSNIRKTDQAQLFVWSDVDPDHEADFNQWYDREHMEERVRIPGFTGARRYRAVSNAARRYLALYRAETLAAFTSAAYQKAFTKQTQWSVTNFGRMSNTRRRVMQVAQEGGFGWGAALVLVELKPGAVADEQVNDLLEGLMKEDGVLRAHYMVPDAELSTPLPSEASEGRVLAPCLAVDVSSEPIAEATLRQLTEAFGDALREAETFRLMWALDEHDLPALED
;
A
#
# COMPACT_ATOMS: atom_id res chain seq x y z
N MET A 1 22.81 9.20 9.72
CA MET A 1 22.00 8.94 10.93
C MET A 1 20.66 8.42 10.45
N SER A 2 20.32 7.18 10.78
CA SER A 2 19.01 6.61 10.45
C SER A 2 17.97 7.35 11.29
N ASN A 3 17.02 8.00 10.63
CA ASN A 3 15.99 8.79 11.30
C ASN A 3 14.69 7.96 11.34
N ILE A 4 14.72 6.84 12.10
CA ILE A 4 13.52 6.04 12.32
C ILE A 4 12.63 6.81 13.27
N ARG A 5 11.35 6.95 12.90
CA ARG A 5 10.35 7.68 13.68
C ARG A 5 9.03 6.92 13.75
N LYS A 6 8.34 7.08 14.87
CA LYS A 6 6.92 6.74 14.98
C LYS A 6 6.11 7.83 14.29
N THR A 7 4.99 7.46 13.68
CA THR A 7 4.14 8.39 12.95
C THR A 7 2.68 8.20 13.31
N ASP A 8 1.87 9.23 13.09
CA ASP A 8 0.41 9.14 13.14
C ASP A 8 -0.20 8.88 11.74
N GLN A 9 0.65 8.77 10.72
CA GLN A 9 0.21 8.56 9.34
C GLN A 9 -0.53 7.24 9.19
N ALA A 10 -1.50 7.26 8.31
CA ALA A 10 -2.24 6.06 7.95
C ALA A 10 -2.18 5.82 6.44
N GLN A 11 -2.51 4.60 6.05
CA GLN A 11 -2.46 4.19 4.66
C GLN A 11 -3.61 3.24 4.33
N LEU A 12 -4.36 3.55 3.27
CA LEU A 12 -5.23 2.55 2.66
C LEU A 12 -4.37 1.70 1.73
N PHE A 13 -4.37 0.42 2.02
CA PHE A 13 -3.68 -0.62 1.28
C PHE A 13 -4.70 -1.46 0.52
N VAL A 14 -4.55 -1.55 -0.80
CA VAL A 14 -5.38 -2.40 -1.66
C VAL A 14 -4.47 -3.21 -2.57
N TRP A 15 -4.40 -4.52 -2.30
CA TRP A 15 -3.63 -5.46 -3.10
C TRP A 15 -4.60 -6.44 -3.78
N SER A 16 -4.61 -6.46 -5.10
CA SER A 16 -5.65 -7.15 -5.86
C SER A 16 -5.15 -7.67 -7.21
N ASP A 17 -6.01 -8.45 -7.83
CA ASP A 17 -5.93 -8.77 -9.24
C ASP A 17 -7.20 -8.32 -9.98
N VAL A 18 -7.19 -8.39 -11.28
CA VAL A 18 -8.32 -8.11 -12.17
C VAL A 18 -8.33 -9.13 -13.30
N ASP A 19 -9.52 -9.42 -13.80
CA ASP A 19 -9.68 -10.25 -15.00
C ASP A 19 -8.87 -9.66 -16.16
N PRO A 20 -7.97 -10.42 -16.81
CA PRO A 20 -7.16 -9.95 -17.92
C PRO A 20 -7.97 -9.31 -19.06
N ASP A 21 -9.16 -9.79 -19.34
CA ASP A 21 -10.03 -9.25 -20.38
C ASP A 21 -10.52 -7.82 -20.08
N HIS A 22 -10.43 -7.39 -18.82
CA HIS A 22 -10.83 -6.08 -18.33
C HIS A 22 -9.67 -5.21 -17.84
N GLU A 23 -8.41 -5.71 -17.95
CA GLU A 23 -7.24 -5.03 -17.40
C GLU A 23 -7.03 -3.62 -18.00
N ALA A 24 -7.31 -3.43 -19.28
CA ALA A 24 -7.16 -2.13 -19.93
C ALA A 24 -8.14 -1.08 -19.36
N ASP A 25 -9.42 -1.44 -19.20
CA ASP A 25 -10.44 -0.55 -18.62
C ASP A 25 -10.18 -0.28 -17.13
N PHE A 26 -9.74 -1.29 -16.39
CA PHE A 26 -9.31 -1.16 -14.99
C PHE A 26 -8.14 -0.17 -14.82
N ASN A 27 -7.15 -0.21 -15.72
CA ASN A 27 -6.03 0.74 -15.70
C ASN A 27 -6.51 2.15 -16.03
N GLN A 28 -7.36 2.32 -17.06
CA GLN A 28 -7.92 3.62 -17.41
C GLN A 28 -8.75 4.23 -16.27
N TRP A 29 -9.56 3.41 -15.58
CA TRP A 29 -10.34 3.85 -14.43
C TRP A 29 -9.45 4.39 -13.30
N TYR A 30 -8.37 3.69 -12.97
CA TYR A 30 -7.38 4.18 -12.00
C TYR A 30 -6.75 5.49 -12.43
N ASP A 31 -6.38 5.60 -13.71
CA ASP A 31 -5.61 6.72 -14.26
C ASP A 31 -6.46 7.99 -14.47
N ARG A 32 -7.78 7.84 -14.67
CA ARG A 32 -8.66 8.94 -15.06
C ARG A 32 -9.66 9.36 -13.99
N GLU A 33 -9.92 8.50 -13.01
CA GLU A 33 -10.95 8.74 -12.01
C GLU A 33 -10.47 8.38 -10.59
N HIS A 34 -10.15 7.11 -10.35
CA HIS A 34 -10.11 6.57 -9.00
C HIS A 34 -8.99 7.14 -8.12
N MET A 35 -7.78 7.33 -8.66
CA MET A 35 -6.67 7.90 -7.88
C MET A 35 -6.96 9.34 -7.46
N GLU A 36 -7.45 10.16 -8.39
CA GLU A 36 -7.80 11.55 -8.13
C GLU A 36 -8.92 11.65 -7.09
N GLU A 37 -10.01 10.88 -7.25
CA GLU A 37 -11.10 10.86 -6.28
C GLU A 37 -10.64 10.58 -4.85
N ARG A 38 -9.68 9.67 -4.68
CA ARG A 38 -9.16 9.31 -3.36
C ARG A 38 -8.25 10.38 -2.78
N VAL A 39 -7.34 10.94 -3.59
CA VAL A 39 -6.42 12.00 -3.14
C VAL A 39 -7.14 13.30 -2.83
N ARG A 40 -8.29 13.58 -3.47
CA ARG A 40 -9.13 14.76 -3.16
C ARG A 40 -9.92 14.63 -1.84
N ILE A 41 -9.91 13.50 -1.17
CA ILE A 41 -10.54 13.37 0.14
C ILE A 41 -9.71 14.14 1.17
N PRO A 42 -10.27 15.07 1.94
CA PRO A 42 -9.53 15.79 2.99
C PRO A 42 -8.82 14.85 3.96
N GLY A 43 -7.54 15.12 4.19
CA GLY A 43 -6.65 14.29 5.01
C GLY A 43 -5.93 13.18 4.24
N PHE A 44 -6.19 13.01 2.93
CA PHE A 44 -5.35 12.19 2.06
C PHE A 44 -4.26 13.08 1.44
N THR A 45 -3.02 12.61 1.46
CA THR A 45 -1.85 13.37 1.01
C THR A 45 -1.22 12.84 -0.27
N GLY A 46 -1.69 11.69 -0.76
CA GLY A 46 -1.20 11.15 -2.03
C GLY A 46 -1.52 9.67 -2.19
N ALA A 47 -1.28 9.18 -3.38
CA ALA A 47 -1.52 7.80 -3.75
C ALA A 47 -0.41 7.29 -4.68
N ARG A 48 -0.18 5.97 -4.65
CA ARG A 48 0.76 5.27 -5.53
C ARG A 48 0.16 3.98 -6.02
N ARG A 49 0.43 3.73 -7.26
CA ARG A 49 -0.01 2.52 -7.92
C ARG A 49 1.18 1.73 -8.44
N TYR A 50 1.15 0.43 -8.19
CA TYR A 50 2.23 -0.47 -8.50
C TYR A 50 1.71 -1.70 -9.25
N ARG A 51 2.61 -2.31 -10.04
CA ARG A 51 2.40 -3.61 -10.67
C ARG A 51 3.48 -4.57 -10.22
N ALA A 52 3.10 -5.80 -9.85
CA ALA A 52 4.03 -6.86 -9.49
C ALA A 52 5.01 -7.14 -10.65
N VAL A 53 6.27 -7.36 -10.29
CA VAL A 53 7.32 -7.71 -11.26
C VAL A 53 7.20 -9.18 -11.65
N SER A 54 6.79 -10.04 -10.72
CA SER A 54 6.56 -11.45 -10.93
C SER A 54 5.18 -11.75 -11.54
N ASN A 55 4.94 -13.02 -11.86
CA ASN A 55 3.61 -13.50 -12.21
C ASN A 55 2.79 -13.80 -10.94
N ALA A 56 2.62 -12.79 -10.09
CA ALA A 56 1.94 -12.89 -8.81
C ALA A 56 0.43 -13.12 -8.96
N ALA A 57 -0.16 -13.79 -7.97
CA ALA A 57 -1.60 -13.99 -7.88
C ALA A 57 -2.39 -12.67 -7.67
N ARG A 58 -1.69 -11.59 -7.25
CA ARG A 58 -2.19 -10.22 -7.12
C ARG A 58 -1.23 -9.28 -7.83
N ARG A 59 -1.58 -8.90 -9.04
CA ARG A 59 -0.70 -8.09 -9.90
C ARG A 59 -0.65 -6.62 -9.54
N TYR A 60 -1.64 -6.09 -8.81
CA TYR A 60 -1.79 -4.66 -8.56
C TYR A 60 -1.81 -4.32 -7.07
N LEU A 61 -1.00 -3.34 -6.70
CA LEU A 61 -0.99 -2.74 -5.37
C LEU A 61 -1.26 -1.24 -5.50
N ALA A 62 -2.23 -0.74 -4.73
CA ALA A 62 -2.48 0.68 -4.56
C ALA A 62 -2.32 1.07 -3.08
N LEU A 63 -1.55 2.12 -2.84
CA LEU A 63 -1.27 2.67 -1.51
C LEU A 63 -1.71 4.13 -1.49
N TYR A 64 -2.69 4.47 -0.64
CA TYR A 64 -3.18 5.84 -0.47
C TYR A 64 -2.78 6.33 0.91
N ARG A 65 -1.94 7.35 0.96
CA ARG A 65 -1.45 7.92 2.20
C ARG A 65 -2.44 8.94 2.76
N ALA A 66 -2.66 8.87 4.06
CA ALA A 66 -3.46 9.82 4.82
C ALA A 66 -2.68 10.34 6.02
N GLU A 67 -3.02 11.53 6.48
CA GLU A 67 -2.39 12.16 7.64
C GLU A 67 -2.55 11.32 8.91
N THR A 68 -3.75 10.76 9.12
CA THR A 68 -4.08 9.92 10.28
C THR A 68 -5.18 8.92 9.96
N LEU A 69 -5.42 7.98 10.87
CA LEU A 69 -6.56 7.06 10.79
C LEU A 69 -7.92 7.79 10.78
N ALA A 70 -8.01 9.00 11.36
CA ALA A 70 -9.25 9.77 11.39
C ALA A 70 -9.77 10.14 9.98
N ALA A 71 -8.90 10.22 8.97
CA ALA A 71 -9.31 10.47 7.59
C ALA A 71 -10.32 9.41 7.10
N PHE A 72 -10.19 8.16 7.55
CA PHE A 72 -11.04 7.02 7.14
C PHE A 72 -12.40 6.97 7.83
N THR A 73 -12.63 7.76 8.87
CA THR A 73 -13.93 7.93 9.53
C THR A 73 -14.63 9.23 9.15
N SER A 74 -13.99 10.07 8.33
CA SER A 74 -14.53 11.35 7.90
C SER A 74 -15.79 11.21 7.04
N ALA A 75 -16.69 12.18 7.11
CA ALA A 75 -17.89 12.22 6.26
C ALA A 75 -17.54 12.23 4.77
N ALA A 76 -16.42 12.86 4.38
CA ALA A 76 -15.94 12.88 3.00
C ALA A 76 -15.53 11.48 2.53
N TYR A 77 -14.78 10.73 3.34
CA TYR A 77 -14.41 9.35 3.03
C TYR A 77 -15.65 8.44 2.92
N GLN A 78 -16.58 8.54 3.86
CA GLN A 78 -17.83 7.77 3.83
C GLN A 78 -18.65 8.08 2.58
N LYS A 79 -18.72 9.36 2.18
CA LYS A 79 -19.37 9.75 0.93
C LYS A 79 -18.69 9.11 -0.29
N ALA A 80 -17.38 9.16 -0.39
CA ALA A 80 -16.60 8.59 -1.48
C ALA A 80 -16.68 7.05 -1.51
N PHE A 81 -16.87 6.40 -0.35
CA PHE A 81 -17.06 4.96 -0.26
C PHE A 81 -18.48 4.49 -0.66
N THR A 82 -19.50 5.29 -0.37
CA THR A 82 -20.91 4.93 -0.57
C THR A 82 -21.53 5.49 -1.86
N LYS A 83 -21.00 6.59 -2.41
CA LYS A 83 -21.48 7.25 -3.62
C LYS A 83 -20.50 7.09 -4.77
N GLN A 84 -20.32 5.85 -5.19
CA GLN A 84 -19.41 5.51 -6.27
C GLN A 84 -20.03 5.76 -7.65
N THR A 85 -19.19 6.09 -8.63
CA THR A 85 -19.59 6.16 -10.03
C THR A 85 -19.93 4.76 -10.56
N GLN A 86 -20.68 4.68 -11.66
CA GLN A 86 -20.94 3.40 -12.31
C GLN A 86 -19.65 2.72 -12.79
N TRP A 87 -18.64 3.51 -13.19
CA TRP A 87 -17.34 2.98 -13.60
C TRP A 87 -16.59 2.35 -12.43
N SER A 88 -16.59 3.02 -11.27
CA SER A 88 -16.05 2.48 -10.02
C SER A 88 -16.74 1.17 -9.61
N VAL A 89 -18.10 1.14 -9.61
CA VAL A 89 -18.86 -0.09 -9.28
C VAL A 89 -18.50 -1.24 -10.21
N THR A 90 -18.40 -0.96 -11.51
CA THR A 90 -18.04 -1.96 -12.52
C THR A 90 -16.65 -2.52 -12.28
N ASN A 91 -15.65 -1.66 -12.05
CA ASN A 91 -14.28 -2.10 -11.86
C ASN A 91 -14.04 -2.79 -10.51
N PHE A 92 -14.72 -2.36 -9.44
CA PHE A 92 -14.70 -3.13 -8.18
C PHE A 92 -15.30 -4.55 -8.35
N GLY A 93 -16.32 -4.70 -9.16
CA GLY A 93 -16.91 -6.02 -9.48
C GLY A 93 -15.98 -6.95 -10.28
N ARG A 94 -14.98 -6.39 -10.97
CA ARG A 94 -13.99 -7.14 -11.77
C ARG A 94 -12.72 -7.48 -10.99
N MET A 95 -12.54 -6.89 -9.79
CA MET A 95 -11.39 -7.20 -8.92
C MET A 95 -11.53 -8.59 -8.35
N SER A 96 -10.40 -9.25 -8.17
CA SER A 96 -10.28 -10.59 -7.56
C SER A 96 -9.11 -10.65 -6.59
N ASN A 97 -9.08 -11.68 -5.75
CA ASN A 97 -8.02 -11.90 -4.75
C ASN A 97 -7.70 -10.67 -3.88
N THR A 98 -8.67 -9.82 -3.63
CA THR A 98 -8.45 -8.51 -3.02
C THR A 98 -8.10 -8.65 -1.55
N ARG A 99 -7.13 -7.83 -1.12
CA ARG A 99 -6.85 -7.50 0.29
C ARG A 99 -6.98 -6.01 0.47
N ARG A 100 -7.99 -5.57 1.21
CA ARG A 100 -8.14 -4.17 1.59
C ARG A 100 -7.83 -4.02 3.08
N ARG A 101 -6.92 -3.10 3.41
CA ARG A 101 -6.56 -2.78 4.79
C ARG A 101 -6.46 -1.27 4.96
N VAL A 102 -6.93 -0.76 6.08
CA VAL A 102 -6.55 0.55 6.59
C VAL A 102 -5.46 0.31 7.62
N MET A 103 -4.31 0.92 7.44
CA MET A 103 -3.11 0.63 8.20
C MET A 103 -2.57 1.87 8.88
N GLN A 104 -2.19 1.74 10.15
CA GLN A 104 -1.34 2.71 10.83
C GLN A 104 0.09 2.50 10.34
N VAL A 105 0.76 3.56 9.90
CA VAL A 105 2.22 3.55 9.68
C VAL A 105 2.88 3.71 11.05
N ALA A 106 3.20 2.59 11.69
CA ALA A 106 3.70 2.59 13.06
C ALA A 106 5.13 3.15 13.17
N GLN A 107 5.96 2.80 12.21
CA GLN A 107 7.37 3.24 12.15
C GLN A 107 7.78 3.47 10.69
N GLU A 108 8.60 4.47 10.47
CA GLU A 108 9.22 4.70 9.15
C GLU A 108 10.63 5.26 9.27
N GLY A 109 11.45 5.00 8.25
CA GLY A 109 12.77 5.59 8.04
C GLY A 109 12.98 6.02 6.60
N GLY A 110 13.88 6.97 6.40
CA GLY A 110 14.20 7.49 5.07
C GLY A 110 13.17 8.47 4.53
N PHE A 111 13.26 8.76 3.24
CA PHE A 111 12.41 9.73 2.53
C PHE A 111 12.39 9.44 1.02
N GLY A 112 11.42 10.05 0.33
CA GLY A 112 11.27 9.88 -1.11
C GLY A 112 10.50 8.63 -1.51
N TRP A 113 10.56 8.32 -2.80
CA TRP A 113 9.85 7.22 -3.42
C TRP A 113 10.76 6.53 -4.42
N GLY A 114 10.71 5.20 -4.42
CA GLY A 114 11.50 4.38 -5.31
C GLY A 114 10.82 4.09 -6.65
N ALA A 115 11.61 3.70 -7.63
CA ALA A 115 11.12 3.13 -8.87
C ALA A 115 10.52 1.72 -8.65
N ALA A 116 10.90 1.07 -7.56
CA ALA A 116 10.38 -0.22 -7.15
C ALA A 116 10.07 -0.26 -5.65
N LEU A 117 9.21 -1.19 -5.26
CA LEU A 117 8.78 -1.43 -3.89
C LEU A 117 8.95 -2.92 -3.56
N VAL A 118 9.47 -3.21 -2.38
CA VAL A 118 9.40 -4.55 -1.77
C VAL A 118 8.32 -4.52 -0.71
N LEU A 119 7.36 -5.43 -0.80
CA LEU A 119 6.30 -5.62 0.19
C LEU A 119 6.48 -6.97 0.87
N VAL A 120 6.44 -6.98 2.20
CA VAL A 120 6.48 -8.18 3.01
C VAL A 120 5.29 -8.16 3.96
N GLU A 121 4.41 -9.17 3.87
CA GLU A 121 3.40 -9.45 4.90
C GLU A 121 3.98 -10.40 5.95
N LEU A 122 3.74 -10.09 7.23
CA LEU A 122 4.23 -10.87 8.37
C LEU A 122 3.07 -11.55 9.10
N LYS A 123 3.36 -12.67 9.77
CA LYS A 123 2.39 -13.28 10.68
C LYS A 123 2.10 -12.32 11.84
N PRO A 124 0.84 -12.12 12.22
CA PRO A 124 0.50 -11.25 13.36
C PRO A 124 1.22 -11.68 14.64
N GLY A 125 1.85 -10.72 15.32
CA GLY A 125 2.59 -10.97 16.56
C GLY A 125 3.92 -11.70 16.43
N ALA A 126 4.38 -11.98 15.19
CA ALA A 126 5.63 -12.73 14.98
C ALA A 126 6.90 -11.87 15.14
N VAL A 127 6.77 -10.54 15.08
CA VAL A 127 7.90 -9.60 15.16
C VAL A 127 7.57 -8.52 16.20
N ALA A 128 8.51 -8.26 17.10
CA ALA A 128 8.37 -7.21 18.12
C ALA A 128 8.78 -5.84 17.56
N ASP A 129 8.25 -4.75 18.13
CA ASP A 129 8.52 -3.37 17.70
C ASP A 129 10.01 -3.02 17.69
N GLU A 130 10.79 -3.54 18.64
CA GLU A 130 12.23 -3.32 18.71
C GLU A 130 12.96 -3.98 17.54
N GLN A 131 12.56 -5.20 17.16
CA GLN A 131 13.11 -5.90 16.00
C GLN A 131 12.80 -5.17 14.68
N VAL A 132 11.61 -4.58 14.58
CA VAL A 132 11.24 -3.73 13.44
C VAL A 132 12.15 -2.50 13.39
N ASN A 133 12.38 -1.83 14.52
CA ASN A 133 13.24 -0.66 14.56
C ASN A 133 14.67 -0.99 14.10
N ASP A 134 15.27 -2.05 14.63
CA ASP A 134 16.62 -2.49 14.27
C ASP A 134 16.73 -2.83 12.78
N LEU A 135 15.70 -3.48 12.24
CA LEU A 135 15.62 -3.81 10.82
C LEU A 135 15.55 -2.54 9.95
N LEU A 136 14.68 -1.59 10.31
CA LEU A 136 14.56 -0.32 9.60
C LEU A 136 15.89 0.46 9.63
N GLU A 137 16.57 0.46 10.78
CA GLU A 137 17.91 1.08 10.91
C GLU A 137 18.95 0.40 10.01
N GLY A 138 18.87 -0.91 9.86
CA GLY A 138 19.72 -1.68 8.95
C GLY A 138 19.44 -1.30 7.50
N LEU A 139 18.17 -1.35 7.08
CA LEU A 139 17.74 -1.02 5.73
C LEU A 139 18.15 0.39 5.31
N MET A 140 18.07 1.38 6.21
CA MET A 140 18.47 2.76 5.91
C MET A 140 19.97 2.96 5.67
N LYS A 141 20.79 1.94 5.87
CA LYS A 141 22.23 1.96 5.57
C LYS A 141 22.56 1.30 4.23
N GLU A 142 21.60 0.61 3.63
CA GLU A 142 21.79 -0.11 2.38
C GLU A 142 21.70 0.84 1.17
N ASP A 143 22.65 0.71 0.25
CA ASP A 143 22.63 1.51 -0.99
C ASP A 143 21.40 1.21 -1.84
N GLY A 144 20.73 2.26 -2.27
CA GLY A 144 19.53 2.18 -3.11
C GLY A 144 18.23 1.93 -2.35
N VAL A 145 18.27 1.70 -1.03
CA VAL A 145 17.10 1.77 -0.17
C VAL A 145 16.82 3.23 0.18
N LEU A 146 15.63 3.72 -0.14
CA LEU A 146 15.26 5.13 -0.01
C LEU A 146 14.39 5.38 1.22
N ARG A 147 13.40 4.51 1.43
CA ARG A 147 12.45 4.61 2.53
C ARG A 147 11.98 3.20 2.90
N ALA A 148 11.74 2.98 4.17
CA ALA A 148 11.06 1.78 4.64
C ALA A 148 10.03 2.17 5.70
N HIS A 149 8.86 1.53 5.68
CA HIS A 149 7.81 1.78 6.65
C HIS A 149 7.09 0.51 7.05
N TYR A 150 6.88 0.36 8.34
CA TYR A 150 6.16 -0.74 8.94
C TYR A 150 4.72 -0.32 9.23
N MET A 151 3.78 -1.12 8.77
CA MET A 151 2.35 -0.84 8.83
C MET A 151 1.61 -1.92 9.60
N VAL A 152 0.72 -1.50 10.49
CA VAL A 152 -0.13 -2.39 11.28
C VAL A 152 -1.60 -2.12 10.91
N PRO A 153 -2.38 -3.15 10.54
CA PRO A 153 -3.77 -2.97 10.15
C PRO A 153 -4.64 -2.59 11.35
N ASP A 154 -5.47 -1.56 11.17
CA ASP A 154 -6.58 -1.25 12.06
C ASP A 154 -7.72 -2.24 11.79
N ALA A 155 -8.17 -2.95 12.83
CA ALA A 155 -9.13 -4.03 12.69
C ALA A 155 -10.54 -3.54 12.37
N GLU A 156 -10.94 -2.39 12.91
CA GLU A 156 -12.28 -1.83 12.73
C GLU A 156 -12.43 -1.17 11.35
N LEU A 157 -11.39 -0.46 10.92
CA LEU A 157 -11.38 0.25 9.63
C LEU A 157 -11.07 -0.64 8.43
N SER A 158 -10.44 -1.79 8.66
CA SER A 158 -10.09 -2.74 7.58
C SER A 158 -11.27 -3.61 7.17
N THR A 159 -12.39 -3.01 6.79
CA THR A 159 -13.55 -3.75 6.26
C THR A 159 -13.22 -4.40 4.90
N PRO A 160 -13.62 -5.66 4.64
CA PRO A 160 -13.35 -6.30 3.36
C PRO A 160 -14.15 -5.67 2.22
N LEU A 161 -13.59 -5.70 1.01
CA LEU A 161 -14.35 -5.47 -0.21
C LEU A 161 -15.14 -6.75 -0.58
N PRO A 162 -16.22 -6.65 -1.40
CA PRO A 162 -16.97 -7.82 -1.85
C PRO A 162 -16.12 -8.89 -2.55
N SER A 163 -15.02 -8.48 -3.19
CA SER A 163 -14.04 -9.35 -3.87
C SER A 163 -13.00 -9.98 -2.92
N GLU A 164 -13.05 -9.68 -1.61
CA GLU A 164 -12.18 -10.28 -0.60
C GLU A 164 -12.88 -11.45 0.10
N ALA A 165 -12.27 -12.63 0.09
CA ALA A 165 -12.79 -13.76 0.84
C ALA A 165 -12.75 -13.47 2.35
N SER A 166 -13.87 -13.72 3.04
CA SER A 166 -13.98 -13.55 4.49
C SER A 166 -13.39 -14.72 5.27
N GLU A 167 -13.48 -15.94 4.73
CA GLU A 167 -12.93 -17.14 5.33
C GLU A 167 -11.39 -17.12 5.29
N GLY A 168 -10.76 -17.39 6.42
CA GLY A 168 -9.29 -17.38 6.54
C GLY A 168 -8.65 -15.99 6.42
N ARG A 169 -9.45 -14.92 6.46
CA ARG A 169 -8.97 -13.55 6.40
C ARG A 169 -8.05 -13.22 7.57
N VAL A 170 -6.85 -12.74 7.27
CA VAL A 170 -5.86 -12.33 8.27
C VAL A 170 -5.54 -10.86 8.08
N LEU A 171 -5.52 -10.11 9.18
CA LEU A 171 -5.03 -8.75 9.24
C LEU A 171 -3.53 -8.79 9.55
N ALA A 172 -2.73 -8.92 8.51
CA ALA A 172 -1.30 -9.08 8.61
C ALA A 172 -0.61 -7.71 8.61
N PRO A 173 0.36 -7.46 9.52
CA PRO A 173 1.23 -6.30 9.41
C PRO A 173 2.14 -6.44 8.19
N CYS A 174 2.55 -5.30 7.64
CA CYS A 174 3.36 -5.24 6.44
C CYS A 174 4.58 -4.33 6.62
N LEU A 175 5.69 -4.74 6.02
CA LEU A 175 6.83 -3.88 5.76
C LEU A 175 6.84 -3.53 4.28
N ALA A 176 6.94 -2.25 3.95
CA ALA A 176 7.11 -1.77 2.59
C ALA A 176 8.42 -0.99 2.49
N VAL A 177 9.23 -1.32 1.48
CA VAL A 177 10.56 -0.74 1.27
C VAL A 177 10.64 -0.17 -0.13
N ASP A 178 10.74 1.15 -0.22
CA ASP A 178 10.97 1.88 -1.47
C ASP A 178 12.44 1.81 -1.86
N VAL A 179 12.72 1.37 -3.07
CA VAL A 179 14.09 1.19 -3.58
C VAL A 179 14.26 1.82 -4.95
N SER A 180 15.50 2.18 -5.30
CA SER A 180 15.81 2.95 -6.50
C SER A 180 15.69 2.15 -7.81
N SER A 181 15.69 0.80 -7.75
CA SER A 181 15.62 -0.05 -8.95
C SER A 181 15.13 -1.46 -8.65
N GLU A 182 14.68 -2.18 -9.69
CA GLU A 182 14.25 -3.57 -9.59
C GLU A 182 15.36 -4.53 -9.11
N PRO A 183 16.62 -4.45 -9.56
CA PRO A 183 17.68 -5.31 -9.03
C PRO A 183 17.91 -5.13 -7.51
N ILE A 184 17.78 -3.91 -7.01
CA ILE A 184 17.85 -3.65 -5.57
C ILE A 184 16.62 -4.23 -4.86
N ALA A 185 15.43 -4.11 -5.45
CA ALA A 185 14.22 -4.74 -4.92
C ALA A 185 14.39 -6.26 -4.76
N GLU A 186 14.94 -6.94 -5.75
CA GLU A 186 15.22 -8.38 -5.69
C GLU A 186 16.24 -8.74 -4.60
N ALA A 187 17.30 -7.94 -4.43
CA ALA A 187 18.29 -8.14 -3.39
C ALA A 187 17.68 -7.94 -1.99
N THR A 188 16.93 -6.84 -1.80
CA THR A 188 16.23 -6.53 -0.56
C THR A 188 15.18 -7.59 -0.23
N LEU A 189 14.43 -8.10 -1.21
CA LEU A 189 13.47 -9.18 -1.00
C LEU A 189 14.14 -10.44 -0.47
N ARG A 190 15.28 -10.86 -1.04
CA ARG A 190 16.04 -12.02 -0.55
C ARG A 190 16.49 -11.82 0.90
N GLN A 191 17.08 -10.67 1.20
CA GLN A 191 17.53 -10.31 2.55
C GLN A 191 16.39 -10.37 3.57
N LEU A 192 15.23 -9.78 3.24
CA LEU A 192 14.06 -9.76 4.12
C LEU A 192 13.44 -11.16 4.28
N THR A 193 13.43 -11.97 3.22
CA THR A 193 12.94 -13.35 3.27
C THR A 193 13.80 -14.19 4.22
N GLU A 194 15.12 -14.05 4.18
CA GLU A 194 16.04 -14.71 5.10
C GLU A 194 15.88 -14.20 6.53
N ALA A 195 15.79 -12.88 6.71
CA ALA A 195 15.67 -12.26 8.03
C ALA A 195 14.38 -12.64 8.78
N PHE A 196 13.26 -12.72 8.06
CA PHE A 196 11.97 -13.04 8.67
C PHE A 196 11.67 -14.54 8.76
N GLY A 197 12.23 -15.36 7.86
CA GLY A 197 12.06 -16.81 7.89
C GLY A 197 10.60 -17.23 8.09
N ASP A 198 10.32 -17.98 9.17
CA ASP A 198 8.98 -18.48 9.49
C ASP A 198 7.96 -17.37 9.86
N ALA A 199 8.39 -16.15 10.17
CA ALA A 199 7.51 -15.02 10.43
C ALA A 199 6.87 -14.47 9.14
N LEU A 200 7.45 -14.77 7.98
CA LEU A 200 6.97 -14.31 6.68
C LEU A 200 5.68 -15.05 6.28
N ARG A 201 4.71 -14.31 5.77
CA ARG A 201 3.49 -14.84 5.14
C ARG A 201 3.55 -14.82 3.63
N GLU A 202 3.83 -13.64 3.08
CA GLU A 202 3.88 -13.39 1.65
C GLU A 202 4.83 -12.22 1.39
N ALA A 203 5.54 -12.26 0.28
CA ALA A 203 6.41 -11.17 -0.12
C ALA A 203 6.40 -11.03 -1.64
N GLU A 204 6.49 -9.79 -2.13
CA GLU A 204 6.46 -9.48 -3.55
C GLU A 204 7.25 -8.21 -3.85
N THR A 205 7.76 -8.12 -5.07
CA THR A 205 8.37 -6.91 -5.62
C THR A 205 7.46 -6.25 -6.63
N PHE A 206 7.43 -4.94 -6.60
CA PHE A 206 6.56 -4.14 -7.46
C PHE A 206 7.35 -3.06 -8.19
N ARG A 207 6.93 -2.77 -9.42
CA ARG A 207 7.32 -1.59 -10.16
C ARG A 207 6.30 -0.49 -9.95
N LEU A 208 6.76 0.74 -9.70
CA LEU A 208 5.91 1.91 -9.66
C LEU A 208 5.32 2.16 -11.06
N MET A 209 4.00 2.24 -11.16
CA MET A 209 3.31 2.66 -12.37
C MET A 209 3.24 4.18 -12.43
N TRP A 210 2.67 4.80 -11.40
CA TRP A 210 2.62 6.25 -11.22
C TRP A 210 2.24 6.64 -9.79
N ALA A 211 2.43 7.91 -9.47
CA ALA A 211 2.13 8.52 -8.19
C ALA A 211 1.34 9.82 -8.41
N LEU A 212 0.51 10.17 -7.44
CA LEU A 212 -0.24 11.42 -7.37
C LEU A 212 -0.15 11.94 -5.94
N ASP A 213 0.36 13.15 -5.76
CA ASP A 213 0.33 13.84 -4.48
C ASP A 213 -0.77 14.92 -4.50
N GLU A 214 -1.29 15.32 -3.34
CA GLU A 214 -2.37 16.31 -3.24
C GLU A 214 -2.00 17.67 -3.89
N HIS A 215 -0.70 18.02 -3.86
CA HIS A 215 -0.19 19.25 -4.44
C HIS A 215 -0.11 19.22 -5.97
N ASP A 216 -0.22 18.03 -6.60
CA ASP A 216 -0.28 17.89 -8.05
C ASP A 216 -1.69 18.17 -8.60
N LEU A 217 -2.69 18.19 -7.73
CA LEU A 217 -4.08 18.36 -8.13
C LEU A 217 -4.39 19.83 -8.42
N PRO A 218 -5.03 20.13 -9.57
CA PRO A 218 -5.52 21.49 -9.83
C PRO A 218 -6.60 21.84 -8.81
N ALA A 219 -6.72 23.14 -8.51
CA ALA A 219 -7.86 23.65 -7.74
C ALA A 219 -9.17 23.23 -8.44
N LEU A 220 -10.19 22.90 -7.66
CA LEU A 220 -11.51 22.69 -8.22
C LEU A 220 -12.00 24.06 -8.75
N GLU A 221 -12.41 24.09 -10.01
CA GLU A 221 -13.13 25.24 -10.55
C GLU A 221 -14.51 25.27 -9.88
N ASP A 222 -14.89 26.44 -9.34
CA ASP A 222 -16.19 26.69 -8.68
C ASP A 222 -17.38 26.63 -9.68
#